data_91e0b6528afbf5a8e2cf139c09c8efa5
#
_entry.id   91e0b6528afbf5a8e2cf139c09c8efa5
#
_cell.length_a   1.000
_cell.length_b   1.000
_cell.length_c   1.000
_cell.angle_alpha   90.00
_cell.angle_beta   90.00
_cell.angle_gamma   90.00
#
_symmetry.space_group_name_H-M   'P 1'
#
loop_
_entity.id
_entity.type
_entity.pdbx_description
1 polymer ?
#
loop_
_entity_poly.entity_id
_entity_poly.type
_entity_poly.pdbx_seq_one_letter_code
_entity_poly.pdbx_strand_id
1 'polypeptide(L)'
;DIDTVYICLPNNLHFEFSKKALEANKNVIVEKPITSNYKEAKILSDLARKRGLFIFEAITTLYLPNYLKIKKLISKLGEIKIVECNYSQYSSRYDDFKKGKVLPVFDPKFSGGALMDLNIYNIHYIVGLFGRPKNVEYYPNIERGIDTSGILVLDYDKFKCVCIGSKECKAPIYNNIQGDKGCIYQDNPTN
;
A
#
# COMPACT_ATOMS: atom_id res chain seq x y z
N ASP A 1 -28.68 2.81 15.66
CA ASP A 1 -27.40 2.47 16.31
C ASP A 1 -26.33 2.23 15.25
N ILE A 2 -25.13 2.77 15.48
CA ILE A 2 -23.96 2.59 14.61
C ILE A 2 -23.09 1.51 15.24
N ASP A 3 -22.70 0.50 14.48
CA ASP A 3 -21.81 -0.58 14.91
C ASP A 3 -20.42 -0.52 14.24
N THR A 4 -20.30 0.22 13.13
CA THR A 4 -19.10 0.33 12.32
C THR A 4 -18.83 1.78 11.93
N VAL A 5 -17.58 2.22 12.07
CA VAL A 5 -17.11 3.57 11.68
C VAL A 5 -16.16 3.46 10.50
N TYR A 6 -16.42 4.23 9.44
CA TYR A 6 -15.50 4.40 8.32
C TYR A 6 -14.69 5.69 8.49
N ILE A 7 -13.36 5.57 8.52
CA ILE A 7 -12.44 6.68 8.78
C ILE A 7 -11.78 7.12 7.48
N CYS A 8 -12.16 8.32 7.00
CA CYS A 8 -11.69 8.98 5.79
C CYS A 8 -11.01 10.30 6.13
N LEU A 9 -10.00 10.26 6.98
CA LEU A 9 -9.26 11.42 7.47
C LEU A 9 -7.87 11.48 6.81
N PRO A 10 -7.09 12.55 6.99
CA PRO A 10 -5.66 12.54 6.66
C PRO A 10 -4.92 11.40 7.38
N ASN A 11 -3.91 10.82 6.71
CA ASN A 11 -3.26 9.59 7.16
C ASN A 11 -2.75 9.64 8.62
N ASN A 12 -2.20 10.77 9.05
CA ASN A 12 -1.70 10.95 10.42
C ASN A 12 -2.78 10.90 11.52
N LEU A 13 -4.05 10.98 11.15
CA LEU A 13 -5.19 10.91 12.08
C LEU A 13 -5.81 9.51 12.15
N HIS A 14 -5.45 8.61 11.24
CA HIS A 14 -6.03 7.27 11.17
C HIS A 14 -5.89 6.50 12.47
N PHE A 15 -4.70 6.51 13.07
CA PHE A 15 -4.44 5.83 14.34
C PHE A 15 -5.34 6.33 15.47
N GLU A 16 -5.37 7.64 15.70
CA GLU A 16 -6.09 8.23 16.81
C GLU A 16 -7.60 7.93 16.74
N PHE A 17 -8.20 8.16 15.56
CA PHE A 17 -9.64 7.98 15.39
C PHE A 17 -10.04 6.50 15.31
N SER A 18 -9.20 5.63 14.74
CA SER A 18 -9.43 4.17 14.79
C SER A 18 -9.41 3.66 16.23
N LYS A 19 -8.45 4.13 17.03
CA LYS A 19 -8.35 3.76 18.43
C LYS A 19 -9.59 4.21 19.22
N LYS A 20 -10.02 5.47 19.06
CA LYS A 20 -11.24 5.99 19.70
C LYS A 20 -12.48 5.18 19.33
N ALA A 21 -12.66 4.81 18.07
CA ALA A 21 -13.77 4.00 17.62
C ALA A 21 -13.76 2.60 18.23
N LEU A 22 -12.60 1.92 18.25
CA LEU A 22 -12.44 0.62 18.91
C LEU A 22 -12.69 0.71 20.42
N GLU A 23 -12.22 1.78 21.09
CA GLU A 23 -12.46 2.02 22.51
C GLU A 23 -13.95 2.26 22.82
N ALA A 24 -14.69 2.82 21.86
CA ALA A 24 -16.15 2.98 21.92
C ALA A 24 -16.92 1.71 21.48
N ASN A 25 -16.27 0.54 21.38
CA ASN A 25 -16.84 -0.74 20.95
C ASN A 25 -17.46 -0.69 19.56
N LYS A 26 -16.80 0.00 18.60
CA LYS A 26 -17.20 0.04 17.18
C LYS A 26 -16.19 -0.72 16.33
N ASN A 27 -16.67 -1.44 15.32
CA ASN A 27 -15.81 -1.93 14.25
C ASN A 27 -15.27 -0.75 13.43
N VAL A 28 -14.13 -0.95 12.77
CA VAL A 28 -13.46 0.12 12.03
C VAL A 28 -13.16 -0.32 10.61
N ILE A 29 -13.48 0.52 9.66
CA ILE A 29 -12.89 0.54 8.32
C ILE A 29 -12.11 1.85 8.23
N VAL A 30 -10.85 1.79 7.85
CA VAL A 30 -9.99 2.98 7.77
C VAL A 30 -9.32 3.07 6.42
N GLU A 31 -9.25 4.27 5.84
CA GLU A 31 -8.56 4.51 4.58
C GLU A 31 -7.09 4.06 4.64
N LYS A 32 -6.58 3.73 3.48
CA LYS A 32 -5.15 3.39 3.32
C LYS A 32 -4.28 4.68 3.43
N PRO A 33 -3.08 4.58 3.97
CA PRO A 33 -2.54 3.46 4.75
C PRO A 33 -3.22 3.37 6.12
N ILE A 34 -3.39 2.19 6.65
CA ILE A 34 -4.10 1.95 7.92
C ILE A 34 -3.56 2.83 9.06
N THR A 35 -2.26 3.05 9.11
CA THR A 35 -1.56 3.93 10.08
C THR A 35 -0.26 4.47 9.47
N SER A 36 0.37 5.41 10.18
CA SER A 36 1.63 6.01 9.78
C SER A 36 2.84 5.08 10.00
N ASN A 37 2.74 4.06 10.86
CA ASN A 37 3.83 3.16 11.19
C ASN A 37 3.34 1.83 11.79
N TYR A 38 4.24 0.83 11.83
CA TYR A 38 3.95 -0.50 12.32
C TYR A 38 3.51 -0.54 13.80
N LYS A 39 4.07 0.31 14.67
CA LYS A 39 3.71 0.30 16.12
C LYS A 39 2.25 0.66 16.31
N GLU A 40 1.78 1.67 15.59
CA GLU A 40 0.37 2.08 15.59
C GLU A 40 -0.55 0.97 15.07
N ALA A 41 -0.21 0.36 13.92
CA ALA A 41 -0.98 -0.73 13.35
C ALA A 41 -1.08 -1.92 14.32
N LYS A 42 0.02 -2.26 14.99
CA LYS A 42 0.04 -3.32 16.00
C LYS A 42 -0.87 -3.01 17.18
N ILE A 43 -0.84 -1.79 17.70
CA ILE A 43 -1.70 -1.36 18.81
C ILE A 43 -3.18 -1.50 18.42
N LEU A 44 -3.56 -1.04 17.22
CA LEU A 44 -4.94 -1.16 16.75
C LEU A 44 -5.38 -2.62 16.59
N SER A 45 -4.53 -3.45 16.00
CA SER A 45 -4.80 -4.87 15.81
C SER A 45 -4.98 -5.61 17.14
N ASP A 46 -4.09 -5.34 18.11
CA ASP A 46 -4.17 -5.96 19.44
C ASP A 46 -5.42 -5.47 20.22
N LEU A 47 -5.75 -4.19 20.10
CA LEU A 47 -6.95 -3.61 20.71
C LEU A 47 -8.24 -4.20 20.13
N ALA A 48 -8.34 -4.28 18.81
CA ALA A 48 -9.48 -4.88 18.12
C ALA A 48 -9.67 -6.34 18.55
N ARG A 49 -8.59 -7.14 18.53
CA ARG A 49 -8.61 -8.55 18.97
C ARG A 49 -9.06 -8.68 20.43
N LYS A 50 -8.51 -7.86 21.33
CA LYS A 50 -8.87 -7.88 22.78
C LYS A 50 -10.34 -7.62 23.00
N ARG A 51 -10.97 -6.78 22.15
CA ARG A 51 -12.38 -6.39 22.25
C ARG A 51 -13.33 -7.24 21.41
N GLY A 52 -12.82 -8.22 20.65
CA GLY A 52 -13.65 -9.01 19.73
C GLY A 52 -14.23 -8.18 18.57
N LEU A 53 -13.53 -7.11 18.16
CA LEU A 53 -13.93 -6.20 17.10
C LEU A 53 -13.11 -6.42 15.83
N PHE A 54 -13.62 -5.92 14.72
CA PHE A 54 -12.94 -5.92 13.45
C PHE A 54 -12.33 -4.55 13.14
N ILE A 55 -11.14 -4.57 12.54
CA ILE A 55 -10.52 -3.42 11.91
C ILE A 55 -10.03 -3.84 10.52
N PHE A 56 -10.42 -3.08 9.49
CA PHE A 56 -10.04 -3.32 8.11
C PHE A 56 -9.43 -2.07 7.50
N GLU A 57 -8.33 -2.24 6.79
CA GLU A 57 -7.80 -1.23 5.89
C GLU A 57 -8.60 -1.24 4.58
N ALA A 58 -9.03 -0.06 4.12
CA ALA A 58 -9.82 0.09 2.89
C ALA A 58 -8.92 -0.01 1.64
N ILE A 59 -8.28 -1.16 1.46
CA ILE A 59 -7.44 -1.47 0.31
C ILE A 59 -8.21 -2.30 -0.72
N THR A 60 -8.64 -1.69 -1.81
CA THR A 60 -9.46 -2.32 -2.84
C THR A 60 -8.74 -3.40 -3.62
N THR A 61 -7.43 -3.27 -3.78
CA THR A 61 -6.55 -4.16 -4.57
C THR A 61 -6.81 -5.64 -4.33
N LEU A 62 -6.98 -6.05 -3.07
CA LEU A 62 -7.12 -7.46 -2.68
C LEU A 62 -8.47 -8.08 -3.07
N TYR A 63 -9.44 -7.25 -3.42
CA TYR A 63 -10.81 -7.64 -3.74
C TYR A 63 -11.14 -7.54 -5.23
N LEU A 64 -10.23 -6.99 -6.03
CA LEU A 64 -10.44 -6.86 -7.47
C LEU A 64 -10.53 -8.24 -8.15
N PRO A 65 -11.45 -8.42 -9.13
CA PRO A 65 -11.60 -9.69 -9.84
C PRO A 65 -10.30 -10.20 -10.46
N ASN A 66 -9.50 -9.30 -11.04
CA ASN A 66 -8.21 -9.65 -11.63
C ASN A 66 -7.24 -10.19 -10.58
N TYR A 67 -7.14 -9.54 -9.42
CA TYR A 67 -6.30 -10.02 -8.32
C TYR A 67 -6.73 -11.42 -7.85
N LEU A 68 -8.01 -11.64 -7.64
CA LEU A 68 -8.54 -12.94 -7.22
C LEU A 68 -8.29 -14.03 -8.28
N LYS A 69 -8.34 -13.70 -9.57
CA LYS A 69 -7.99 -14.59 -10.67
C LYS A 69 -6.50 -14.92 -10.66
N ILE A 70 -5.64 -13.91 -10.50
CA ILE A 70 -4.18 -14.09 -10.41
C ILE A 70 -3.83 -15.02 -9.24
N LYS A 71 -4.41 -14.79 -8.07
CA LYS A 71 -4.21 -15.66 -6.89
C LYS A 71 -4.51 -17.13 -7.14
N LYS A 72 -5.50 -17.42 -7.99
CA LYS A 72 -5.84 -18.80 -8.41
C LYS A 72 -4.88 -19.37 -9.45
N LEU A 73 -4.27 -18.53 -10.28
CA LEU A 73 -3.44 -18.96 -11.40
C LEU A 73 -1.94 -19.02 -11.08
N ILE A 74 -1.50 -18.36 -10.01
CA ILE A 74 -0.09 -18.17 -9.69
C ILE A 74 0.70 -19.49 -9.58
N SER A 75 0.06 -20.55 -9.08
CA SER A 75 0.68 -21.88 -8.99
C SER A 75 1.01 -22.50 -10.35
N LYS A 76 0.37 -22.05 -11.44
CA LYS A 76 0.64 -22.51 -12.80
C LYS A 76 1.92 -21.94 -13.39
N LEU A 77 2.49 -20.89 -12.79
CA LEU A 77 3.72 -20.27 -13.26
C LEU A 77 4.98 -21.04 -12.86
N GLY A 78 4.84 -22.13 -12.08
CA GLY A 78 5.97 -22.87 -11.56
C GLY A 78 6.68 -22.12 -10.43
N GLU A 79 8.01 -22.12 -10.43
CA GLU A 79 8.79 -21.34 -9.48
C GLU A 79 8.84 -19.88 -9.89
N ILE A 80 8.35 -18.99 -9.02
CA ILE A 80 8.44 -17.54 -9.24
C ILE A 80 9.91 -17.11 -9.15
N LYS A 81 10.33 -16.25 -10.08
CA LYS A 81 11.71 -15.74 -10.19
C LYS A 81 11.79 -14.23 -9.97
N ILE A 82 10.92 -13.47 -10.59
CA ILE A 82 10.88 -12.00 -10.48
C ILE A 82 9.42 -11.54 -10.45
N VAL A 83 9.15 -10.50 -9.66
CA VAL A 83 7.89 -9.77 -9.71
C VAL A 83 8.18 -8.28 -9.86
N GLU A 84 7.49 -7.63 -10.77
CA GLU A 84 7.60 -6.20 -11.01
C GLU A 84 6.22 -5.56 -10.88
N CYS A 85 6.14 -4.50 -10.10
CA CYS A 85 4.92 -3.69 -9.98
C CYS A 85 5.28 -2.22 -10.19
N ASN A 86 4.52 -1.53 -11.01
CA ASN A 86 4.70 -0.10 -11.24
C ASN A 86 3.37 0.63 -11.02
N TYR A 87 3.36 1.59 -10.09
CA TYR A 87 2.29 2.53 -9.91
C TYR A 87 2.83 3.96 -9.95
N SER A 88 3.07 4.46 -11.16
CA SER A 88 3.58 5.80 -11.41
C SER A 88 2.48 6.67 -12.01
N GLN A 89 2.02 7.63 -11.21
CA GLN A 89 0.95 8.55 -11.59
C GLN A 89 1.38 9.98 -11.27
N TYR A 90 1.53 10.82 -12.28
CA TYR A 90 1.80 12.23 -12.05
C TYR A 90 0.67 12.86 -11.23
N SER A 91 1.01 13.30 -10.03
CA SER A 91 0.02 13.87 -9.11
C SER A 91 -0.44 15.24 -9.60
N SER A 92 -1.74 15.46 -9.63
CA SER A 92 -2.32 16.79 -9.92
C SER A 92 -1.88 17.88 -8.93
N ARG A 93 -1.32 17.47 -7.77
CA ARG A 93 -0.82 18.36 -6.72
C ARG A 93 0.70 18.59 -6.79
N TYR A 94 1.40 17.92 -7.70
CA TYR A 94 2.86 18.02 -7.78
C TYR A 94 3.33 19.38 -8.32
N ASP A 95 2.58 19.99 -9.24
CA ASP A 95 2.91 21.35 -9.72
C ASP A 95 2.79 22.41 -8.63
N ASP A 96 1.80 22.29 -7.74
CA ASP A 96 1.68 23.16 -6.57
C ASP A 96 2.84 22.92 -5.60
N PHE A 97 3.22 21.67 -5.38
CA PHE A 97 4.36 21.30 -4.54
C PHE A 97 5.68 21.88 -5.08
N LYS A 98 5.94 21.83 -6.38
CA LYS A 98 7.11 22.46 -7.01
C LYS A 98 7.14 23.99 -6.77
N LYS A 99 5.99 24.64 -6.73
CA LYS A 99 5.84 26.07 -6.43
C LYS A 99 5.92 26.40 -4.94
N GLY A 100 6.11 25.39 -4.06
CA GLY A 100 6.24 25.59 -2.61
C GLY A 100 4.97 25.45 -1.81
N LYS A 101 3.83 25.14 -2.44
CA LYS A 101 2.56 24.85 -1.73
C LYS A 101 2.51 23.38 -1.35
N VAL A 102 2.82 23.09 -0.10
CA VAL A 102 2.84 21.73 0.43
C VAL A 102 1.43 21.32 0.86
N LEU A 103 0.88 20.31 0.18
CA LEU A 103 -0.40 19.69 0.53
C LEU A 103 -0.16 18.38 1.31
N PRO A 104 -1.11 17.87 2.11
CA PRO A 104 -0.92 16.70 2.98
C PRO A 104 -0.28 15.48 2.30
N VAL A 105 -0.59 15.20 1.04
CA VAL A 105 -0.04 14.08 0.27
C VAL A 105 1.46 14.21 -0.07
N PHE A 106 2.04 15.40 0.17
CA PHE A 106 3.47 15.71 0.03
C PHE A 106 4.08 16.24 1.34
N ASP A 107 3.42 16.05 2.48
CA ASP A 107 3.90 16.53 3.77
C ASP A 107 4.19 15.33 4.69
N PRO A 108 5.44 15.17 5.18
CA PRO A 108 5.80 14.12 6.13
C PRO A 108 4.96 14.14 7.41
N LYS A 109 4.51 15.33 7.85
CA LYS A 109 3.66 15.48 9.04
C LYS A 109 2.30 14.82 8.90
N PHE A 110 1.84 14.65 7.67
CA PHE A 110 0.58 13.96 7.34
C PHE A 110 0.82 12.53 6.84
N SER A 111 2.04 11.99 7.00
CA SER A 111 2.40 10.67 6.47
C SER A 111 2.13 10.55 4.96
N GLY A 112 2.49 11.62 4.21
CA GLY A 112 2.44 11.66 2.76
C GLY A 112 3.61 10.90 2.12
N GLY A 113 3.82 11.12 0.83
CA GLY A 113 4.91 10.53 0.06
C GLY A 113 4.46 9.45 -0.91
N ALA A 114 5.36 9.08 -1.82
CA ALA A 114 5.06 8.10 -2.87
C ALA A 114 4.92 6.69 -2.31
N LEU A 115 5.71 6.33 -1.30
CA LEU A 115 5.62 5.03 -0.64
C LEU A 115 4.24 4.82 -0.01
N MET A 116 3.79 5.79 0.77
CA MET A 116 2.57 5.70 1.57
C MET A 116 1.30 5.88 0.75
N ASP A 117 1.36 6.63 -0.35
CA ASP A 117 0.16 6.98 -1.12
C ASP A 117 -0.06 6.09 -2.35
N LEU A 118 1.00 5.74 -3.07
CA LEU A 118 0.93 4.94 -4.30
C LEU A 118 1.55 3.56 -4.17
N ASN A 119 2.76 3.46 -3.62
CA ASN A 119 3.46 2.17 -3.56
C ASN A 119 2.82 1.20 -2.58
N ILE A 120 1.99 1.69 -1.66
CA ILE A 120 1.16 0.88 -0.76
C ILE A 120 0.29 -0.13 -1.51
N TYR A 121 -0.23 0.23 -2.69
CA TYR A 121 -1.02 -0.68 -3.53
C TYR A 121 -0.18 -1.86 -4.05
N ASN A 122 1.05 -1.60 -4.51
CA ASN A 122 1.99 -2.62 -4.93
C ASN A 122 2.38 -3.54 -3.76
N ILE A 123 2.60 -2.96 -2.56
CA ILE A 123 2.92 -3.72 -1.35
C ILE A 123 1.78 -4.68 -1.01
N HIS A 124 0.55 -4.21 -0.96
CA HIS A 124 -0.61 -5.06 -0.68
C HIS A 124 -0.79 -6.14 -1.74
N TYR A 125 -0.59 -5.81 -3.02
CA TYR A 125 -0.66 -6.77 -4.10
C TYR A 125 0.33 -7.92 -3.90
N ILE A 126 1.60 -7.61 -3.63
CA ILE A 126 2.65 -8.63 -3.47
C ILE A 126 2.50 -9.38 -2.15
N VAL A 127 2.31 -8.68 -1.04
CA VAL A 127 2.19 -9.32 0.28
C VAL A 127 0.94 -10.20 0.36
N GLY A 128 -0.14 -9.80 -0.29
CA GLY A 128 -1.37 -10.60 -0.37
C GLY A 128 -1.23 -11.89 -1.20
N LEU A 129 -0.29 -11.93 -2.18
CA LEU A 129 0.00 -13.11 -3.00
C LEU A 129 1.04 -14.03 -2.35
N PHE A 130 2.10 -13.47 -1.76
CA PHE A 130 3.30 -14.19 -1.35
C PHE A 130 3.57 -14.18 0.15
N GLY A 131 2.76 -13.43 0.92
CA GLY A 131 2.97 -13.27 2.35
C GLY A 131 4.10 -12.29 2.68
N ARG A 132 4.65 -12.42 3.89
CA ARG A 132 5.70 -11.52 4.39
C ARG A 132 7.05 -11.79 3.72
N PRO A 133 7.73 -10.75 3.18
CA PRO A 133 9.10 -10.89 2.67
C PRO A 133 10.09 -11.12 3.81
N LYS A 134 11.28 -11.65 3.49
CA LYS A 134 12.38 -11.85 4.44
C LYS A 134 13.08 -10.54 4.75
N ASN A 135 13.31 -9.73 3.71
CA ASN A 135 13.94 -8.41 3.85
C ASN A 135 13.24 -7.39 2.94
N VAL A 136 13.41 -6.10 3.30
CA VAL A 136 12.80 -4.97 2.60
C VAL A 136 13.83 -3.85 2.51
N GLU A 137 14.05 -3.32 1.30
CA GLU A 137 14.91 -2.17 1.06
C GLU A 137 14.16 -1.13 0.22
N TYR A 138 14.22 0.13 0.65
CA TYR A 138 13.57 1.23 -0.07
C TYR A 138 14.59 2.27 -0.49
N TYR A 139 14.54 2.66 -1.75
CA TYR A 139 15.41 3.65 -2.39
C TYR A 139 14.55 4.83 -2.87
N PRO A 140 14.35 5.85 -2.02
CA PRO A 140 13.53 7.01 -2.35
C PRO A 140 14.27 8.05 -3.18
N ASN A 141 13.56 8.74 -4.07
CA ASN A 141 13.93 10.06 -4.55
C ASN A 141 13.28 11.09 -3.65
N ILE A 142 14.10 11.88 -2.96
CA ILE A 142 13.63 12.83 -1.94
C ILE A 142 13.64 14.25 -2.51
N GLU A 143 12.51 14.92 -2.47
CA GLU A 143 12.39 16.36 -2.73
C GLU A 143 11.73 17.05 -1.54
N ARG A 144 12.37 18.11 -1.01
CA ARG A 144 11.88 18.89 0.15
C ARG A 144 11.51 18.03 1.37
N GLY A 145 12.28 16.97 1.62
CA GLY A 145 12.13 16.11 2.80
C GLY A 145 11.03 15.06 2.72
N ILE A 146 10.43 14.84 1.52
CA ILE A 146 9.46 13.78 1.26
C ILE A 146 9.86 12.98 0.03
N ASP A 147 9.53 11.70 0.00
CA ASP A 147 9.68 10.88 -1.20
C ASP A 147 8.62 11.23 -2.25
N THR A 148 9.07 11.68 -3.42
CA THR A 148 8.21 11.95 -4.58
C THR A 148 8.11 10.77 -5.51
N SER A 149 9.11 9.89 -5.48
CA SER A 149 9.13 8.56 -6.10
C SER A 149 10.08 7.64 -5.36
N GLY A 150 10.09 6.36 -5.72
CA GLY A 150 11.04 5.42 -5.16
C GLY A 150 10.86 4.00 -5.65
N ILE A 151 11.91 3.20 -5.41
CA ILE A 151 11.95 1.77 -5.70
C ILE A 151 12.01 1.02 -4.38
N LEU A 152 11.05 0.13 -4.19
CA LEU A 152 11.01 -0.78 -3.04
C LEU A 152 11.37 -2.18 -3.53
N VAL A 153 12.35 -2.81 -2.90
CA VAL A 153 12.74 -4.20 -3.15
C VAL A 153 12.25 -5.06 -1.99
N LEU A 154 11.47 -6.11 -2.31
CA LEU A 154 11.02 -7.11 -1.36
C LEU A 154 11.76 -8.44 -1.65
N ASP A 155 12.51 -8.92 -0.66
CA ASP A 155 13.29 -10.15 -0.78
C ASP A 155 12.50 -11.35 -0.20
N TYR A 156 12.24 -12.35 -1.04
CA TYR A 156 11.56 -13.61 -0.70
C TYR A 156 12.48 -14.83 -0.82
N ASP A 157 13.74 -14.74 -0.44
CA ASP A 157 14.72 -15.82 -0.59
C ASP A 157 14.90 -16.31 -2.04
N LYS A 158 13.88 -16.99 -2.58
CA LYS A 158 13.91 -17.63 -3.91
C LYS A 158 13.70 -16.65 -5.06
N PHE A 159 13.08 -15.51 -4.81
CA PHE A 159 12.78 -14.50 -5.82
C PHE A 159 12.79 -13.10 -5.24
N LYS A 160 12.81 -12.10 -6.09
CA LYS A 160 12.79 -10.69 -5.73
C LYS A 160 11.59 -10.00 -6.34
N CYS A 161 11.02 -9.05 -5.59
CA CYS A 161 10.00 -8.16 -6.11
C CYS A 161 10.54 -6.73 -6.16
N VAL A 162 10.22 -6.02 -7.23
CA VAL A 162 10.49 -4.59 -7.39
C VAL A 162 9.17 -3.87 -7.49
N CYS A 163 8.96 -2.92 -6.58
CA CYS A 163 7.78 -2.05 -6.57
C CYS A 163 8.22 -0.62 -6.85
N ILE A 164 7.74 -0.06 -7.95
CA ILE A 164 8.00 1.33 -8.34
C ILE A 164 6.77 2.17 -7.99
N GLY A 165 6.97 3.25 -7.26
CA GLY A 165 5.92 4.22 -6.96
C GLY A 165 6.38 5.63 -7.28
N SER A 166 5.59 6.41 -8.01
CA SER A 166 5.95 7.79 -8.34
C SER A 166 4.74 8.70 -8.39
N LYS A 167 4.91 9.91 -7.83
CA LYS A 167 3.96 11.03 -7.86
C LYS A 167 4.43 12.16 -8.78
N GLU A 168 5.67 12.11 -9.23
CA GLU A 168 6.36 13.14 -10.01
C GLU A 168 6.52 12.81 -11.50
N CYS A 169 6.29 11.54 -11.86
CA CYS A 169 6.29 11.11 -13.26
C CYS A 169 5.11 10.18 -13.56
N LYS A 170 4.86 9.98 -14.84
CA LYS A 170 3.83 9.08 -15.35
C LYS A 170 4.49 7.95 -16.14
N ALA A 171 4.10 6.72 -15.85
CA ALA A 171 4.47 5.53 -16.62
C ALA A 171 3.27 4.59 -16.76
N PRO A 172 3.33 3.56 -17.60
CA PRO A 172 2.33 2.50 -17.60
C PRO A 172 2.21 1.88 -16.20
N ILE A 173 0.98 1.71 -15.72
CA ILE A 173 0.70 1.01 -14.47
C ILE A 173 0.56 -0.46 -14.80
N TYR A 174 1.39 -1.31 -14.21
CA TYR A 174 1.38 -2.75 -14.49
C TYR A 174 1.87 -3.58 -13.31
N ASN A 175 1.51 -4.86 -13.35
CA ASN A 175 2.10 -5.91 -12.55
C ASN A 175 2.55 -7.04 -13.47
N ASN A 176 3.75 -7.55 -13.26
CA ASN A 176 4.34 -8.65 -14.02
C ASN A 176 4.92 -9.70 -13.07
N ILE A 177 4.36 -10.91 -13.09
CA ILE A 177 4.79 -12.03 -12.27
C ILE A 177 5.44 -13.06 -13.20
N GLN A 178 6.73 -13.32 -13.02
CA GLN A 178 7.53 -14.17 -13.89
C GLN A 178 7.91 -15.46 -13.15
N GLY A 179 7.47 -16.58 -13.70
CA GLY A 179 7.83 -17.92 -13.24
C GLY A 179 8.59 -18.70 -14.33
N ASP A 180 9.13 -19.84 -13.96
CA ASP A 180 9.89 -20.72 -14.88
C ASP A 180 9.00 -21.44 -15.90
N LYS A 181 7.65 -21.42 -15.71
CA LYS A 181 6.68 -22.03 -16.62
C LYS A 181 5.76 -21.02 -17.32
N GLY A 182 6.00 -19.72 -17.12
CA GLY A 182 5.23 -18.66 -17.77
C GLY A 182 5.20 -17.37 -16.96
N CYS A 183 4.42 -16.42 -17.44
CA CYS A 183 4.22 -15.15 -16.73
C CYS A 183 2.75 -14.73 -16.70
N ILE A 184 2.42 -13.89 -15.75
CA ILE A 184 1.15 -13.14 -15.72
C ILE A 184 1.49 -11.67 -15.81
N TYR A 185 0.96 -11.02 -16.84
CA TYR A 185 1.04 -9.58 -17.03
C TYR A 185 -0.33 -8.95 -16.86
N GLN A 186 -0.40 -7.92 -16.05
CA GLN A 186 -1.59 -7.12 -15.82
C GLN A 186 -1.27 -5.65 -16.11
N ASP A 187 -1.96 -5.05 -17.07
CA ASP A 187 -1.73 -3.68 -17.58
C ASP A 187 -2.73 -2.64 -17.05
N ASN A 188 -3.43 -2.97 -15.96
CA ASN A 188 -4.44 -2.11 -15.37
C ASN A 188 -4.04 -1.67 -13.95
N PRO A 189 -4.55 -0.51 -13.49
CA PRO A 189 -4.38 -0.10 -12.10
C PRO A 189 -4.73 -1.21 -11.11
N THR A 190 -4.03 -1.21 -9.98
CA THR A 190 -4.26 -2.13 -8.87
C THR A 190 -5.24 -1.58 -7.84
N ASN A 191 -5.93 -0.48 -8.18
CA ASN A 191 -6.91 0.20 -7.34
C ASN A 191 -8.20 0.50 -8.10
#